data_fe4265d0c4f60256f9eb984dce410b14
#
_entry.id   fe4265d0c4f60256f9eb984dce410b14
#
_cell.length_a   1.000
_cell.length_b   1.000
_cell.length_c   1.000
_cell.angle_alpha   90.00
_cell.angle_beta   90.00
_cell.angle_gamma   90.00
#
_symmetry.space_group_name_H-M   'P 1'
#
loop_
_entity.id
_entity.type
_entity.pdbx_description
1 polymer ?
#
loop_
_entity_poly.entity_id
_entity_poly.type
_entity_poly.pdbx_seq_one_letter_code
_entity_poly.pdbx_strand_id
1 'polypeptide(L)'
;YLAYKDRLDHELEIIIKMEYSSYFLIVSDYIKWAKRNDIPVGPGRGSGAGSLVAWCLYITDVDPIKYNLIFERFLNPDRISMPDFDIDFCEEKRDLVLEYLTKKYKNSVAHIITFGKLKARMVIRDVGRVLGLAYGFVDSISKMIPFDPSRPQSLSECIAGEPRLQKIINEDIRVKKLTDLSLKLEGLNRNVATHAAGVVIADKKL
;
A
#
# COMPACT_ATOMS: atom_id res chain seq x y z
N TYR A 1 16.14 33.84 -1.60
CA TYR A 1 14.94 34.18 -0.81
C TYR A 1 13.67 34.21 -1.67
N LEU A 2 13.66 34.93 -2.80
CA LEU A 2 12.48 35.05 -3.68
C LEU A 2 11.98 33.70 -4.18
N ALA A 3 12.86 32.83 -4.68
CA ALA A 3 12.48 31.49 -5.17
C ALA A 3 11.78 30.63 -4.11
N TYR A 4 12.20 30.71 -2.85
CA TYR A 4 11.52 30.00 -1.76
C TYR A 4 10.15 30.60 -1.46
N LYS A 5 10.03 31.93 -1.49
CA LYS A 5 8.76 32.60 -1.25
C LYS A 5 7.73 32.28 -2.34
N ASP A 6 8.11 32.42 -3.59
CA ASP A 6 7.22 32.18 -4.73
C ASP A 6 6.74 30.72 -4.74
N ARG A 7 7.65 29.77 -4.47
CA ARG A 7 7.32 28.36 -4.36
C ARG A 7 6.41 28.07 -3.17
N LEU A 8 6.64 28.68 -2.02
CA LEU A 8 5.81 28.51 -0.82
C LEU A 8 4.40 29.04 -1.06
N ASP A 9 4.27 30.22 -1.62
CA ASP A 9 2.98 30.85 -1.93
C ASP A 9 2.18 30.00 -2.92
N HIS A 10 2.84 29.48 -3.97
CA HIS A 10 2.23 28.56 -4.93
C HIS A 10 1.73 27.26 -4.28
N GLU A 11 2.56 26.59 -3.48
CA GLU A 11 2.16 25.36 -2.81
C GLU A 11 1.01 25.58 -1.82
N LEU A 12 1.05 26.67 -1.04
CA LEU A 12 -0.02 27.01 -0.10
C LEU A 12 -1.34 27.27 -0.80
N GLU A 13 -1.34 27.98 -1.93
CA GLU A 13 -2.54 28.21 -2.72
C GLU A 13 -3.19 26.89 -3.15
N ILE A 14 -2.41 25.95 -3.67
CA ILE A 14 -2.89 24.64 -4.09
C ILE A 14 -3.40 23.81 -2.89
N ILE A 15 -2.65 23.75 -1.80
CA ILE A 15 -3.02 23.00 -0.59
C ILE A 15 -4.35 23.50 -0.01
N ILE A 16 -4.52 24.82 0.05
CA ILE A 16 -5.75 25.45 0.56
C ILE A 16 -6.93 25.21 -0.39
N LYS A 17 -6.73 25.42 -1.69
CA LYS A 17 -7.75 25.19 -2.71
C LYS A 17 -8.25 23.76 -2.74
N MET A 18 -7.36 22.80 -2.51
CA MET A 18 -7.69 21.37 -2.46
C MET A 18 -8.13 20.87 -1.07
N GLU A 19 -8.24 21.77 -0.07
CA GLU A 19 -8.70 21.49 1.30
C GLU A 19 -7.80 20.51 2.09
N TYR A 20 -6.49 20.40 1.76
CA TYR A 20 -5.55 19.51 2.45
C TYR A 20 -4.79 20.15 3.62
N SER A 21 -5.11 21.37 4.02
CA SER A 21 -4.42 22.06 5.13
C SER A 21 -4.43 21.24 6.42
N SER A 22 -5.58 20.66 6.78
CA SER A 22 -5.71 19.81 7.97
C SER A 22 -4.82 18.57 7.90
N TYR A 23 -4.70 17.96 6.73
CA TYR A 23 -3.86 16.81 6.50
C TYR A 23 -2.38 17.12 6.79
N PHE A 24 -1.84 18.22 6.24
CA PHE A 24 -0.48 18.65 6.51
C PHE A 24 -0.24 18.94 8.00
N LEU A 25 -1.19 19.59 8.67
CA LEU A 25 -1.08 19.91 10.10
C LEU A 25 -1.09 18.66 10.98
N ILE A 26 -1.94 17.68 10.67
CA ILE A 26 -1.99 16.41 11.39
C ILE A 26 -0.67 15.63 11.21
N VAL A 27 -0.15 15.57 9.99
CA VAL A 27 1.11 14.88 9.69
C VAL A 27 2.28 15.55 10.42
N SER A 28 2.37 16.87 10.35
CA SER A 28 3.37 17.66 11.09
C SER A 28 3.32 17.42 12.60
N ASP A 29 2.12 17.34 13.15
CA ASP A 29 1.91 17.19 14.58
C ASP A 29 2.50 15.87 15.12
N TYR A 30 2.14 14.74 14.53
CA TYR A 30 2.63 13.46 15.05
C TYR A 30 4.12 13.22 14.74
N ILE A 31 4.65 13.78 13.66
CA ILE A 31 6.09 13.74 13.39
C ILE A 31 6.86 14.54 14.44
N LYS A 32 6.40 15.76 14.74
CA LYS A 32 6.99 16.59 15.80
C LYS A 32 6.89 15.93 17.17
N TRP A 33 5.76 15.28 17.45
CA TRP A 33 5.58 14.50 18.67
C TRP A 33 6.58 13.35 18.74
N ALA A 34 6.74 12.58 17.66
CA ALA A 34 7.70 11.49 17.60
C ALA A 34 9.14 11.99 17.83
N LYS A 35 9.56 13.03 17.12
CA LYS A 35 10.90 13.64 17.27
C LYS A 35 11.14 14.16 18.71
N ARG A 36 10.14 14.69 19.40
CA ARG A 36 10.22 15.15 20.82
C ARG A 36 10.26 14.01 21.84
N ASN A 37 9.85 12.81 21.46
CA ASN A 37 9.85 11.62 22.29
C ASN A 37 10.97 10.63 21.90
N ASP A 38 12.04 11.14 21.29
CA ASP A 38 13.22 10.37 20.87
C ASP A 38 12.87 9.14 20.01
N ILE A 39 11.87 9.30 19.14
CA ILE A 39 11.51 8.32 18.12
C ILE A 39 12.18 8.75 16.80
N PRO A 40 13.14 8.00 16.28
CA PRO A 40 13.77 8.31 15.00
C PRO A 40 12.73 8.33 13.87
N VAL A 41 12.78 9.39 13.07
CA VAL A 41 11.92 9.60 11.89
C VAL A 41 12.82 9.77 10.67
N GLY A 42 12.50 9.10 9.59
CA GLY A 42 13.22 9.24 8.32
C GLY A 42 13.11 10.65 7.73
N PRO A 43 14.07 11.08 6.90
CA PRO A 43 14.12 12.44 6.35
C PRO A 43 13.01 12.76 5.34
N GLY A 44 12.25 11.77 4.95
CA GLY A 44 11.21 11.85 3.92
C GLY A 44 11.60 11.09 2.66
N ARG A 45 10.60 10.55 2.00
CA ARG A 45 10.72 9.81 0.74
C ARG A 45 9.47 9.99 -0.14
N GLY A 46 9.50 9.41 -1.33
CA GLY A 46 8.37 9.48 -2.26
C GLY A 46 8.11 10.88 -2.78
N SER A 47 6.89 11.13 -3.21
CA SER A 47 6.47 12.41 -3.79
C SER A 47 6.36 13.53 -2.75
N GLY A 48 6.07 13.20 -1.49
CA GLY A 48 5.93 14.17 -0.39
C GLY A 48 7.21 14.96 -0.10
N ALA A 49 8.40 14.39 -0.40
CA ALA A 49 9.67 15.10 -0.30
C ALA A 49 9.78 16.30 -1.26
N GLY A 50 8.91 16.40 -2.27
CA GLY A 50 8.85 17.51 -3.21
C GLY A 50 8.13 18.77 -2.68
N SER A 51 7.52 18.72 -1.49
CA SER A 51 6.78 19.85 -0.92
C SER A 51 7.66 20.72 -0.02
N LEU A 52 7.74 22.01 -0.33
CA LEU A 52 8.38 23.02 0.49
C LEU A 52 7.58 23.31 1.77
N VAL A 53 6.24 23.26 1.69
CA VAL A 53 5.37 23.39 2.87
C VAL A 53 5.63 22.23 3.84
N ALA A 54 5.79 21.00 3.33
CA ALA A 54 6.13 19.86 4.18
C ALA A 54 7.49 20.02 4.87
N TRP A 55 8.48 20.55 4.16
CA TRP A 55 9.78 20.86 4.75
C TRP A 55 9.68 21.96 5.82
N CYS A 56 8.98 23.04 5.55
CA CYS A 56 8.75 24.13 6.52
C CYS A 56 7.97 23.66 7.77
N LEU A 57 7.10 22.68 7.62
CA LEU A 57 6.33 22.08 8.71
C LEU A 57 7.08 20.96 9.46
N TYR A 58 8.33 20.68 9.11
CA TYR A 58 9.16 19.58 9.66
C TYR A 58 8.59 18.18 9.41
N ILE A 59 7.78 18.03 8.36
CA ILE A 59 7.30 16.72 7.88
C ILE A 59 8.46 16.00 7.19
N THR A 60 9.23 16.73 6.39
CA THR A 60 10.44 16.21 5.72
C THR A 60 11.66 17.04 6.16
N ASP A 61 12.84 16.43 6.09
CA ASP A 61 14.12 17.07 6.35
C ASP A 61 14.91 17.34 5.04
N VAL A 62 14.23 17.17 3.90
CA VAL A 62 14.81 17.38 2.55
C VAL A 62 14.32 18.70 2.00
N ASP A 63 15.25 19.59 1.63
CA ASP A 63 14.96 20.85 0.96
C ASP A 63 14.63 20.60 -0.52
N PRO A 64 13.36 20.75 -0.96
CA PRO A 64 12.96 20.38 -2.31
C PRO A 64 13.52 21.33 -3.38
N ILE A 65 13.85 22.55 -3.04
CA ILE A 65 14.43 23.53 -3.99
C ILE A 65 15.87 23.17 -4.26
N LYS A 66 16.65 22.87 -3.22
CA LYS A 66 18.06 22.46 -3.35
C LYS A 66 18.24 21.24 -4.25
N TYR A 67 17.29 20.32 -4.23
CA TYR A 67 17.35 19.08 -5.02
C TYR A 67 16.46 19.08 -6.26
N ASN A 68 15.91 20.23 -6.64
CA ASN A 68 15.03 20.42 -7.81
C ASN A 68 13.84 19.40 -7.83
N LEU A 69 13.24 19.16 -6.67
CA LEU A 69 12.09 18.29 -6.54
C LEU A 69 10.79 18.98 -6.95
N ILE A 70 9.88 18.24 -7.57
CA ILE A 70 8.66 18.75 -8.19
C ILE A 70 7.47 18.51 -7.25
N PHE A 71 6.78 19.58 -6.84
CA PHE A 71 5.59 19.53 -5.97
C PHE A 71 4.38 18.88 -6.64
N GLU A 72 4.19 19.10 -7.94
CA GLU A 72 3.06 18.60 -8.71
C GLU A 72 3.03 17.07 -8.83
N ARG A 73 4.14 16.40 -8.49
CA ARG A 73 4.16 14.94 -8.32
C ARG A 73 3.47 14.48 -7.03
N PHE A 74 3.45 15.32 -6.02
CA PHE A 74 2.81 15.06 -4.74
C PHE A 74 1.36 15.51 -4.74
N LEU A 75 1.08 16.75 -5.15
CA LEU A 75 -0.24 17.33 -5.17
C LEU A 75 -0.45 18.09 -6.48
N ASN A 76 -1.45 17.69 -7.26
CA ASN A 76 -1.80 18.29 -8.53
C ASN A 76 -3.32 18.42 -8.63
N PRO A 77 -3.87 19.66 -8.82
CA PRO A 77 -5.30 19.87 -8.98
C PRO A 77 -5.95 19.11 -10.14
N ASP A 78 -5.16 18.83 -11.19
CA ASP A 78 -5.64 18.12 -12.39
C ASP A 78 -5.68 16.59 -12.20
N ARG A 79 -5.19 16.10 -11.08
CA ARG A 79 -5.13 14.67 -10.76
C ARG A 79 -5.98 14.36 -9.54
N ILE A 80 -7.06 13.59 -9.75
CA ILE A 80 -7.95 13.12 -8.68
C ILE A 80 -7.25 11.99 -7.89
N SER A 81 -6.22 12.31 -7.14
CA SER A 81 -5.60 11.37 -6.20
C SER A 81 -5.33 12.09 -4.88
N MET A 82 -5.71 11.46 -3.78
CA MET A 82 -5.35 11.98 -2.46
C MET A 82 -3.82 11.95 -2.29
N PRO A 83 -3.24 13.00 -1.70
CA PRO A 83 -1.82 13.00 -1.36
C PRO A 83 -1.55 11.97 -0.25
N ASP A 84 -0.41 11.32 -0.31
CA ASP A 84 0.07 10.40 0.72
C ASP A 84 1.49 10.78 1.15
N PHE A 85 1.72 10.87 2.45
CA PHE A 85 3.06 10.97 3.01
C PHE A 85 3.54 9.59 3.44
N ASP A 86 4.64 9.15 2.86
CA ASP A 86 5.40 7.98 3.30
C ASP A 86 6.38 8.39 4.40
N ILE A 87 6.10 7.95 5.63
CA ILE A 87 6.89 8.33 6.81
C ILE A 87 7.49 7.07 7.42
N ASP A 88 8.81 7.07 7.53
CA ASP A 88 9.54 5.97 8.13
C ASP A 88 9.82 6.26 9.61
N PHE A 89 9.30 5.42 10.50
CA PHE A 89 9.58 5.44 11.93
C PHE A 89 10.46 4.26 12.33
N CYS A 90 11.17 4.42 13.44
CA CYS A 90 11.85 3.30 14.08
C CYS A 90 10.85 2.15 14.32
N GLU A 91 11.19 0.94 13.87
CA GLU A 91 10.32 -0.24 13.94
C GLU A 91 9.88 -0.54 15.37
N GLU A 92 10.81 -0.49 16.34
CA GLU A 92 10.52 -0.77 17.74
C GLU A 92 9.59 0.25 18.42
N LYS A 93 9.60 1.50 17.93
CA LYS A 93 8.87 2.61 18.57
C LYS A 93 7.67 3.11 17.77
N ARG A 94 7.40 2.55 16.59
CA ARG A 94 6.30 2.96 15.72
C ARG A 94 4.94 2.88 16.42
N ASP A 95 4.73 1.86 17.21
CA ASP A 95 3.45 1.64 17.90
C ASP A 95 3.14 2.76 18.90
N LEU A 96 4.15 3.42 19.48
CA LEU A 96 3.94 4.59 20.35
C LEU A 96 3.35 5.77 19.58
N VAL A 97 3.71 5.96 18.31
CA VAL A 97 3.13 6.98 17.44
C VAL A 97 1.65 6.68 17.17
N LEU A 98 1.32 5.41 16.92
CA LEU A 98 -0.06 4.96 16.73
C LEU A 98 -0.90 5.15 17.99
N GLU A 99 -0.33 4.85 19.16
CA GLU A 99 -0.98 5.13 20.45
C GLU A 99 -1.23 6.63 20.67
N TYR A 100 -0.27 7.46 20.32
CA TYR A 100 -0.44 8.93 20.39
C TYR A 100 -1.60 9.38 19.52
N LEU A 101 -1.66 8.94 18.26
CA LEU A 101 -2.75 9.26 17.35
C LEU A 101 -4.10 8.79 17.90
N THR A 102 -4.17 7.56 18.40
CA THR A 102 -5.38 7.00 18.99
C THR A 102 -5.83 7.77 20.23
N LYS A 103 -4.91 8.19 21.10
CA LYS A 103 -5.23 9.01 22.28
C LYS A 103 -5.72 10.40 21.88
N LYS A 104 -5.10 11.01 20.86
CA LYS A 104 -5.43 12.37 20.42
C LYS A 104 -6.74 12.45 19.66
N TYR A 105 -6.94 11.57 18.69
CA TYR A 105 -8.11 11.57 17.80
C TYR A 105 -9.18 10.54 18.20
N LYS A 106 -8.93 9.78 19.29
CA LYS A 106 -9.91 8.84 19.89
C LYS A 106 -10.54 7.89 18.87
N ASN A 107 -11.87 7.96 18.73
CA ASN A 107 -12.65 7.07 17.86
C ASN A 107 -12.58 7.42 16.36
N SER A 108 -11.75 8.38 15.97
CA SER A 108 -11.58 8.80 14.58
C SER A 108 -10.32 8.20 13.92
N VAL A 109 -9.63 7.29 14.62
CA VAL A 109 -8.43 6.62 14.11
C VAL A 109 -8.69 5.13 13.99
N ALA A 110 -8.37 4.57 12.83
CA ALA A 110 -8.43 3.12 12.60
C ALA A 110 -7.29 2.66 11.70
N HIS A 111 -6.89 1.40 11.89
CA HIS A 111 -6.00 0.73 10.95
C HIS A 111 -6.75 0.38 9.66
N ILE A 112 -6.07 0.51 8.53
CA ILE A 112 -6.62 0.07 7.24
C ILE A 112 -6.67 -1.46 7.22
N ILE A 113 -7.82 -2.00 6.82
CA ILE A 113 -8.01 -3.43 6.58
C ILE A 113 -7.52 -3.77 5.17
N THR A 114 -6.83 -4.90 5.06
CA THR A 114 -6.44 -5.50 3.78
C THR A 114 -7.14 -6.84 3.58
N PHE A 115 -7.61 -7.09 2.36
CA PHE A 115 -8.22 -8.36 1.97
C PHE A 115 -7.26 -9.13 1.07
N GLY A 116 -6.73 -10.23 1.58
CA GLY A 116 -5.94 -11.16 0.79
C GLY A 116 -6.86 -11.96 -0.13
N LYS A 117 -6.67 -11.84 -1.45
CA LYS A 117 -7.43 -12.59 -2.46
C LYS A 117 -6.69 -13.85 -2.90
N LEU A 118 -7.46 -14.89 -3.20
CA LEU A 118 -6.95 -16.10 -3.84
C LEU A 118 -6.50 -15.77 -5.26
N LYS A 119 -5.18 -15.73 -5.48
CA LYS A 119 -4.56 -15.57 -6.79
C LYS A 119 -4.25 -16.93 -7.41
N ALA A 120 -4.05 -16.99 -8.73
CA ALA A 120 -3.89 -18.23 -9.51
C ALA A 120 -2.97 -19.29 -8.88
N ARG A 121 -1.73 -18.94 -8.51
CA ARG A 121 -0.82 -19.90 -7.83
C ARG A 121 -1.28 -20.27 -6.43
N MET A 122 -1.85 -19.31 -5.70
CA MET A 122 -2.27 -19.53 -4.31
C MET A 122 -3.49 -20.42 -4.24
N VAL A 123 -4.49 -20.19 -5.10
CA VAL A 123 -5.71 -21.00 -5.12
C VAL A 123 -5.43 -22.47 -5.44
N ILE A 124 -4.53 -22.76 -6.39
CA ILE A 124 -4.08 -24.14 -6.69
C ILE A 124 -3.47 -24.80 -5.45
N ARG A 125 -2.60 -24.10 -4.71
CA ARG A 125 -1.98 -24.67 -3.51
C ARG A 125 -2.97 -24.90 -2.38
N ASP A 126 -3.87 -23.97 -2.14
CA ASP A 126 -4.86 -24.07 -1.06
C ASP A 126 -5.89 -25.16 -1.36
N VAL A 127 -6.43 -25.21 -2.58
CA VAL A 127 -7.37 -26.28 -2.99
C VAL A 127 -6.68 -27.63 -3.01
N GLY A 128 -5.44 -27.73 -3.52
CA GLY A 128 -4.67 -28.97 -3.53
C GLY A 128 -4.46 -29.52 -2.13
N ARG A 129 -4.17 -28.67 -1.15
CA ARG A 129 -4.04 -29.06 0.26
C ARG A 129 -5.35 -29.57 0.83
N VAL A 130 -6.48 -28.92 0.56
CA VAL A 130 -7.81 -29.33 1.02
C VAL A 130 -8.24 -30.66 0.38
N LEU A 131 -7.86 -30.90 -0.88
CA LEU A 131 -8.09 -32.17 -1.57
C LEU A 131 -7.17 -33.32 -1.09
N GLY A 132 -6.25 -33.05 -0.16
CA GLY A 132 -5.30 -34.06 0.36
C GLY A 132 -4.22 -34.47 -0.66
N LEU A 133 -3.95 -33.63 -1.67
CA LEU A 133 -2.92 -33.91 -2.66
C LEU A 133 -1.53 -33.66 -2.08
N ALA A 134 -0.55 -34.48 -2.47
CA ALA A 134 0.82 -34.33 -1.99
C ALA A 134 1.39 -32.94 -2.35
N TYR A 135 2.05 -32.29 -1.38
CA TYR A 135 2.58 -30.93 -1.52
C TYR A 135 3.48 -30.76 -2.77
N GLY A 136 4.43 -31.68 -2.98
CA GLY A 136 5.34 -31.61 -4.13
C GLY A 136 4.60 -31.74 -5.48
N PHE A 137 3.54 -32.51 -5.54
CA PHE A 137 2.69 -32.61 -6.72
C PHE A 137 1.96 -31.32 -7.01
N VAL A 138 1.30 -30.74 -6.01
CA VAL A 138 0.59 -29.45 -6.15
C VAL A 138 1.56 -28.31 -6.46
N ASP A 139 2.74 -28.30 -5.84
CA ASP A 139 3.76 -27.28 -6.10
C ASP A 139 4.30 -27.36 -7.54
N SER A 140 4.48 -28.56 -8.09
CA SER A 140 4.87 -28.72 -9.50
C SER A 140 3.83 -28.13 -10.46
N ILE A 141 2.53 -28.31 -10.19
CA ILE A 141 1.44 -27.72 -10.97
C ILE A 141 1.44 -26.18 -10.80
N SER A 142 1.56 -25.71 -9.57
CA SER A 142 1.55 -24.28 -9.29
C SER A 142 2.72 -23.52 -9.95
N LYS A 143 3.88 -24.18 -10.14
CA LYS A 143 5.05 -23.62 -10.83
C LYS A 143 4.87 -23.50 -12.34
N MET A 144 3.95 -24.26 -12.95
CA MET A 144 3.60 -24.11 -14.36
C MET A 144 2.82 -22.82 -14.63
N ILE A 145 2.17 -22.25 -13.61
CA ILE A 145 1.45 -20.97 -13.73
C ILE A 145 2.47 -19.84 -13.82
N PRO A 146 2.47 -19.00 -14.88
CA PRO A 146 3.34 -17.85 -14.98
C PRO A 146 3.15 -16.89 -13.80
N PHE A 147 4.22 -16.23 -13.40
CA PHE A 147 4.17 -15.22 -12.34
C PHE A 147 4.83 -13.94 -12.82
N ASP A 148 3.99 -12.96 -13.14
CA ASP A 148 4.43 -11.60 -13.45
C ASP A 148 3.70 -10.63 -12.50
N PRO A 149 4.42 -10.02 -11.54
CA PRO A 149 3.82 -9.05 -10.62
C PRO A 149 3.28 -7.80 -11.32
N SER A 150 3.87 -7.42 -12.47
CA SER A 150 3.49 -6.22 -13.24
C SER A 150 2.23 -6.45 -14.08
N ARG A 151 1.98 -7.71 -14.47
CA ARG A 151 0.81 -8.11 -15.26
C ARG A 151 0.19 -9.39 -14.69
N PRO A 152 -0.54 -9.30 -13.58
CA PRO A 152 -1.16 -10.47 -12.97
C PRO A 152 -2.22 -11.06 -13.91
N GLN A 153 -2.02 -12.35 -14.28
CA GLN A 153 -2.94 -13.11 -15.11
C GLN A 153 -3.90 -13.92 -14.23
N SER A 154 -5.12 -14.13 -14.71
CA SER A 154 -6.07 -15.06 -14.11
C SER A 154 -5.65 -16.51 -14.36
N LEU A 155 -6.19 -17.43 -13.55
CA LEU A 155 -5.93 -18.86 -13.73
C LEU A 155 -6.41 -19.36 -15.09
N SER A 156 -7.54 -18.85 -15.57
CA SER A 156 -8.08 -19.18 -16.89
C SER A 156 -7.16 -18.76 -18.04
N GLU A 157 -6.59 -17.54 -17.97
CA GLU A 157 -5.61 -17.06 -18.94
C GLU A 157 -4.32 -17.88 -18.89
N CYS A 158 -3.85 -18.24 -17.69
CA CYS A 158 -2.68 -19.08 -17.51
C CYS A 158 -2.89 -20.50 -18.10
N ILE A 159 -4.07 -21.09 -17.91
CA ILE A 159 -4.40 -22.39 -18.50
C ILE A 159 -4.44 -22.29 -20.02
N ALA A 160 -5.06 -21.25 -20.56
CA ALA A 160 -5.13 -21.04 -22.01
C ALA A 160 -3.76 -20.83 -22.67
N GLY A 161 -2.82 -20.19 -21.96
CA GLY A 161 -1.49 -19.86 -22.46
C GLY A 161 -0.41 -20.93 -22.23
N GLU A 162 -0.65 -21.95 -21.39
CA GLU A 162 0.37 -22.95 -21.02
C GLU A 162 -0.03 -24.37 -21.48
N PRO A 163 0.49 -24.86 -22.62
CA PRO A 163 0.15 -26.16 -23.16
C PRO A 163 0.45 -27.35 -22.23
N ARG A 164 1.51 -27.24 -21.40
CA ARG A 164 1.86 -28.29 -20.44
C ARG A 164 0.80 -28.43 -19.35
N LEU A 165 0.24 -27.31 -18.90
CA LEU A 165 -0.81 -27.29 -17.90
C LEU A 165 -2.11 -27.87 -18.48
N GLN A 166 -2.47 -27.51 -19.72
CA GLN A 166 -3.62 -28.10 -20.43
C GLN A 166 -3.49 -29.61 -20.57
N LYS A 167 -2.31 -30.10 -20.95
CA LYS A 167 -2.05 -31.52 -21.09
C LYS A 167 -2.30 -32.29 -19.79
N ILE A 168 -1.69 -31.83 -18.71
CA ILE A 168 -1.85 -32.48 -17.39
C ILE A 168 -3.30 -32.44 -16.89
N ILE A 169 -4.03 -31.33 -17.13
CA ILE A 169 -5.46 -31.23 -16.79
C ILE A 169 -6.28 -32.26 -17.53
N ASN A 170 -5.95 -32.56 -18.77
CA ASN A 170 -6.67 -33.56 -19.60
C ASN A 170 -6.29 -35.00 -19.26
N GLU A 171 -5.05 -35.24 -18.82
CA GLU A 171 -4.54 -36.59 -18.54
C GLU A 171 -4.78 -37.06 -17.10
N ASP A 172 -4.87 -36.16 -16.12
CA ASP A 172 -5.04 -36.51 -14.70
C ASP A 172 -6.34 -35.94 -14.12
N ILE A 173 -7.27 -36.83 -13.78
CA ILE A 173 -8.58 -36.45 -13.20
C ILE A 173 -8.45 -35.69 -11.90
N ARG A 174 -7.37 -35.89 -11.12
CA ARG A 174 -7.11 -35.15 -9.87
C ARG A 174 -6.76 -33.69 -10.18
N VAL A 175 -5.94 -33.46 -11.23
CA VAL A 175 -5.57 -32.11 -11.68
C VAL A 175 -6.77 -31.40 -12.27
N LYS A 176 -7.61 -32.10 -13.04
CA LYS A 176 -8.87 -31.56 -13.55
C LYS A 176 -9.76 -31.08 -12.40
N LYS A 177 -10.00 -31.93 -11.39
CA LYS A 177 -10.79 -31.56 -10.21
C LYS A 177 -10.18 -30.39 -9.45
N LEU A 178 -8.85 -30.37 -9.28
CA LEU A 178 -8.10 -29.28 -8.65
C LEU A 178 -8.33 -27.95 -9.38
N THR A 179 -8.16 -27.94 -10.70
CA THR A 179 -8.33 -26.75 -11.54
C THR A 179 -9.78 -26.27 -11.59
N ASP A 180 -10.74 -27.17 -11.76
CA ASP A 180 -12.17 -26.82 -11.81
C ASP A 180 -12.63 -26.12 -10.52
N LEU A 181 -12.19 -26.59 -9.36
CA LEU A 181 -12.47 -25.96 -8.07
C LEU A 181 -11.71 -24.65 -7.92
N SER A 182 -10.46 -24.61 -8.35
CA SER A 182 -9.63 -23.41 -8.26
C SER A 182 -10.16 -22.25 -9.10
N LEU A 183 -10.67 -22.53 -10.30
CA LEU A 183 -11.32 -21.54 -11.16
C LEU A 183 -12.56 -20.91 -10.51
N LYS A 184 -13.31 -21.69 -9.72
CA LYS A 184 -14.49 -21.19 -8.98
C LYS A 184 -14.13 -20.31 -7.78
N LEU A 185 -12.97 -20.55 -7.18
CA LEU A 185 -12.53 -19.90 -5.95
C LEU A 185 -11.57 -18.74 -6.19
N GLU A 186 -10.98 -18.64 -7.39
CA GLU A 186 -10.07 -17.54 -7.73
C GLU A 186 -10.75 -16.18 -7.55
N GLY A 187 -10.03 -15.22 -6.99
CA GLY A 187 -10.52 -13.86 -6.75
C GLY A 187 -11.33 -13.68 -5.48
N LEU A 188 -11.77 -14.75 -4.82
CA LEU A 188 -12.45 -14.65 -3.53
C LEU A 188 -11.48 -14.20 -2.43
N ASN A 189 -12.02 -13.56 -1.39
CA ASN A 189 -11.23 -13.18 -0.23
C ASN A 189 -10.84 -14.43 0.56
N ARG A 190 -9.53 -14.60 0.78
CA ARG A 190 -8.95 -15.69 1.55
C ARG A 190 -8.85 -15.37 3.02
N ASN A 191 -8.41 -14.17 3.32
CA ASN A 191 -8.19 -13.69 4.68
C ASN A 191 -8.32 -12.17 4.75
N VAL A 192 -8.51 -11.72 5.96
CA VAL A 192 -8.48 -10.31 6.35
C VAL A 192 -7.25 -10.09 7.22
N ALA A 193 -6.54 -9.02 6.99
CA ALA A 193 -5.38 -8.62 7.77
C ALA A 193 -5.38 -7.10 7.98
N THR A 194 -4.60 -6.64 8.93
CA THR A 194 -4.34 -5.21 9.12
C THR A 194 -3.23 -4.77 8.16
N HIS A 195 -3.40 -3.63 7.51
CA HIS A 195 -2.35 -3.05 6.68
C HIS A 195 -1.12 -2.74 7.54
N ALA A 196 0.06 -3.08 7.04
CA ALA A 196 1.30 -2.96 7.82
C ALA A 196 1.65 -1.50 8.19
N ALA A 197 1.20 -0.53 7.41
CA ALA A 197 1.61 0.87 7.54
C ALA A 197 0.45 1.87 7.50
N GLY A 198 -0.69 1.52 6.91
CA GLY A 198 -1.77 2.48 6.67
C GLY A 198 -2.66 2.70 7.90
N VAL A 199 -2.89 3.97 8.22
CA VAL A 199 -3.82 4.43 9.26
C VAL A 199 -4.76 5.47 8.65
N VAL A 200 -6.04 5.35 8.95
CA VAL A 200 -7.06 6.35 8.60
C VAL A 200 -7.30 7.26 9.79
N ILE A 201 -7.34 8.55 9.54
CA ILE A 201 -7.78 9.57 10.49
C ILE A 201 -8.99 10.26 9.84
N ALA A 202 -10.16 10.10 10.43
CA ALA A 202 -11.40 10.67 9.93
C ALA A 202 -11.79 11.94 10.70
N ASP A 203 -12.62 12.77 10.08
CA ASP A 203 -13.26 13.92 10.70
C ASP A 203 -14.42 13.54 11.64
N LYS A 204 -14.88 12.30 11.53
CA LYS A 204 -15.99 11.73 12.29
C LYS A 204 -15.56 10.46 13.01
N LYS A 205 -16.40 10.04 13.96
CA LYS A 205 -16.26 8.73 14.60
C LYS A 205 -16.38 7.63 13.54
N LEU A 206 -15.37 6.74 13.52
CA LEU A 206 -15.34 5.52 12.71
C LEU A 206 -16.11 4.38 13.35
#